data_98f1577e5be5aed6cf3a06e3bf3de6ed
#
_entry.id   98f1577e5be5aed6cf3a06e3bf3de6ed
#
_cell.length_a   1.000
_cell.length_b   1.000
_cell.length_c   1.000
_cell.angle_alpha   90.00
_cell.angle_beta   90.00
_cell.angle_gamma   90.00
#
_symmetry.space_group_name_H-M   'P 1'
#
loop_
_entity.id
_entity.type
_entity.pdbx_description
1 polymer ?
#
loop_
_entity_poly.entity_id
_entity_poly.type
_entity_poly.pdbx_seq_one_letter_code
_entity_poly.pdbx_strand_id
1 'polypeptide(L)'
;DDHSGWGEAGEGDEGTNQQIAQERLKDMVKKAAEEASSKGWGSVSAGMRQTIMDSIATKVDWKKVLRSFVKASQKSSRRSTVKRINRRFPYIHAGKRSDRVARVAISIDQSGSVSDSMLQAFFSELEQLAKYAEFVVVPFDTRVDESLVYTWKKGEKKKWERVMCGGTCFDAPTKYVNDQKLDGHIVLTDMCAPKPIPSKCRRM
;
A
#
# COMPACT_ATOMS: atom_id res chain seq x y z
N ASP A 1 -22.37 -50.45 -16.49
CA ASP A 1 -22.61 -49.06 -16.07
C ASP A 1 -22.33 -48.96 -14.58
N ASP A 2 -21.06 -48.66 -14.27
CA ASP A 2 -20.62 -48.48 -12.88
C ASP A 2 -20.51 -46.97 -12.57
N HIS A 3 -21.56 -46.42 -11.97
CA HIS A 3 -21.59 -45.06 -11.46
C HIS A 3 -21.42 -45.01 -9.94
N SER A 4 -20.85 -46.01 -9.29
CA SER A 4 -20.71 -46.11 -7.83
C SER A 4 -19.62 -45.24 -7.20
N GLY A 5 -18.88 -44.47 -8.01
CA GLY A 5 -17.77 -43.62 -7.53
C GLY A 5 -18.09 -42.12 -7.36
N TRP A 6 -19.33 -41.68 -7.44
CA TRP A 6 -19.70 -40.27 -7.44
C TRP A 6 -20.44 -39.80 -6.14
N GLY A 7 -20.44 -40.63 -5.13
CA GLY A 7 -21.06 -40.30 -3.87
C GLY A 7 -20.06 -40.34 -2.71
N GLU A 8 -19.88 -39.23 -2.08
CA GLU A 8 -19.32 -38.88 -0.78
C GLU A 8 -18.18 -37.87 -0.83
N ALA A 9 -18.51 -36.65 -1.26
CA ALA A 9 -17.73 -35.50 -0.83
C ALA A 9 -18.17 -35.17 0.61
N GLY A 10 -17.28 -35.38 1.58
CA GLY A 10 -17.56 -35.07 2.98
C GLY A 10 -17.84 -33.58 3.18
N GLU A 11 -18.72 -33.25 4.13
CA GLU A 11 -19.21 -31.91 4.48
C GLU A 11 -18.11 -30.86 4.78
N GLY A 12 -16.83 -31.22 4.80
CA GLY A 12 -15.69 -30.31 5.02
C GLY A 12 -15.07 -29.73 3.74
N ASP A 13 -15.42 -30.24 2.54
CA ASP A 13 -14.71 -29.91 1.30
C ASP A 13 -15.51 -28.99 0.34
N GLU A 14 -16.79 -28.80 0.56
CA GLU A 14 -17.65 -27.97 -0.30
C GLU A 14 -17.21 -26.49 -0.33
N GLY A 15 -16.78 -25.93 0.80
CA GLY A 15 -16.31 -24.55 0.86
C GLY A 15 -15.02 -24.32 0.08
N THR A 16 -14.11 -25.28 0.13
CA THR A 16 -12.83 -25.23 -0.59
C THR A 16 -13.04 -25.42 -2.08
N ASN A 17 -13.90 -26.35 -2.46
CA ASN A 17 -14.24 -26.62 -3.89
C ASN A 17 -14.98 -25.43 -4.52
N GLN A 18 -15.88 -24.77 -3.79
CA GLN A 18 -16.55 -23.55 -4.26
C GLN A 18 -15.55 -22.38 -4.44
N GLN A 19 -14.59 -22.21 -3.54
CA GLN A 19 -13.55 -21.18 -3.67
C GLN A 19 -12.67 -21.42 -4.88
N ILE A 20 -12.20 -22.66 -5.08
CA ILE A 20 -11.40 -23.05 -6.25
C ILE A 20 -12.19 -22.85 -7.55
N ALA A 21 -13.47 -23.21 -7.58
CA ALA A 21 -14.33 -23.00 -8.73
C ALA A 21 -14.52 -21.50 -9.05
N GLN A 22 -14.71 -20.67 -8.03
CA GLN A 22 -14.82 -19.21 -8.19
C GLN A 22 -13.51 -18.58 -8.69
N GLU A 23 -12.36 -19.03 -8.20
CA GLU A 23 -11.05 -18.55 -8.68
C GLU A 23 -10.83 -18.93 -10.14
N ARG A 24 -11.10 -20.17 -10.52
CA ARG A 24 -11.00 -20.62 -11.93
C ARG A 24 -11.94 -19.85 -12.85
N LEU A 25 -13.16 -19.56 -12.38
CA LEU A 25 -14.13 -18.76 -13.14
C LEU A 25 -13.64 -17.33 -13.34
N LYS A 26 -13.07 -16.72 -12.31
CA LYS A 26 -12.44 -15.39 -12.40
C LYS A 26 -11.27 -15.36 -13.38
N ASP A 27 -10.42 -16.40 -13.36
CA ASP A 27 -9.29 -16.50 -14.29
C ASP A 27 -9.75 -16.67 -15.73
N MET A 28 -10.80 -17.45 -15.97
CA MET A 28 -11.39 -17.60 -17.32
C MET A 28 -11.99 -16.29 -17.81
N VAL A 29 -12.76 -15.60 -16.96
CA VAL A 29 -13.35 -14.29 -17.31
C VAL A 29 -12.25 -13.25 -17.56
N LYS A 30 -11.17 -13.26 -16.79
CA LYS A 30 -10.01 -12.38 -16.98
C LYS A 30 -9.34 -12.62 -18.34
N LYS A 31 -9.04 -13.86 -18.70
CA LYS A 31 -8.46 -14.23 -20.00
C LYS A 31 -9.38 -13.82 -21.16
N ALA A 32 -10.68 -14.08 -21.03
CA ALA A 32 -11.65 -13.68 -22.06
C ALA A 32 -11.73 -12.14 -22.21
N ALA A 33 -11.65 -11.39 -21.12
CA ALA A 33 -11.64 -9.93 -21.15
C ALA A 33 -10.35 -9.36 -21.76
N GLU A 34 -9.18 -9.96 -21.48
CA GLU A 34 -7.90 -9.61 -22.10
C GLU A 34 -7.93 -9.87 -23.61
N GLU A 35 -8.48 -11.00 -24.06
CA GLU A 35 -8.67 -11.29 -25.48
C GLU A 35 -9.67 -10.33 -26.14
N ALA A 36 -10.79 -10.04 -25.48
CA ALA A 36 -11.77 -9.08 -25.97
C ALA A 36 -11.20 -7.66 -26.05
N SER A 37 -10.30 -7.29 -25.15
CA SER A 37 -9.61 -6.00 -25.17
C SER A 37 -8.68 -5.87 -26.38
N SER A 38 -8.04 -6.96 -26.81
CA SER A 38 -7.14 -6.98 -27.96
C SER A 38 -7.87 -7.13 -29.31
N LYS A 39 -8.94 -7.92 -29.37
CA LYS A 39 -9.69 -8.24 -30.59
C LYS A 39 -10.95 -7.38 -30.77
N GLY A 40 -11.33 -6.62 -29.77
CA GLY A 40 -12.58 -5.85 -29.73
C GLY A 40 -13.70 -6.58 -28.99
N TRP A 41 -14.53 -5.79 -28.28
CA TRP A 41 -15.62 -6.31 -27.42
C TRP A 41 -16.88 -6.72 -28.21
N GLY A 42 -16.85 -6.68 -29.54
CA GLY A 42 -17.99 -7.02 -30.39
C GLY A 42 -19.26 -6.24 -30.02
N SER A 43 -20.38 -6.95 -29.84
CA SER A 43 -21.69 -6.39 -29.52
C SER A 43 -21.92 -6.11 -28.01
N VAL A 44 -20.90 -6.28 -27.16
CA VAL A 44 -21.04 -6.06 -25.72
C VAL A 44 -21.22 -4.57 -25.41
N SER A 45 -22.30 -4.20 -24.69
CA SER A 45 -22.57 -2.82 -24.33
C SER A 45 -21.51 -2.24 -23.39
N ALA A 46 -21.32 -0.91 -23.42
CA ALA A 46 -20.34 -0.23 -22.57
C ALA A 46 -20.57 -0.49 -21.07
N GLY A 47 -21.83 -0.52 -20.61
CA GLY A 47 -22.16 -0.84 -19.20
C GLY A 47 -21.78 -2.28 -18.83
N MET A 48 -22.03 -3.25 -19.71
CA MET A 48 -21.65 -4.64 -19.46
C MET A 48 -20.12 -4.81 -19.40
N ARG A 49 -19.38 -4.12 -20.28
CA ARG A 49 -17.90 -4.09 -20.23
C ARG A 49 -17.40 -3.58 -18.89
N GLN A 50 -17.96 -2.47 -18.42
CA GLN A 50 -17.60 -1.89 -17.12
C GLN A 50 -17.86 -2.90 -15.99
N THR A 51 -19.02 -3.52 -15.97
CA THR A 51 -19.37 -4.54 -14.96
C THR A 51 -18.41 -5.74 -14.99
N ILE A 52 -18.03 -6.21 -16.17
CA ILE A 52 -17.04 -7.30 -16.31
C ILE A 52 -15.68 -6.86 -15.80
N MET A 53 -15.20 -5.67 -16.18
CA MET A 53 -13.91 -5.14 -15.73
C MET A 53 -13.90 -4.93 -14.21
N ASP A 54 -14.96 -4.40 -13.63
CA ASP A 54 -15.09 -4.22 -12.19
C ASP A 54 -15.12 -5.56 -11.42
N SER A 55 -15.69 -6.62 -12.02
CA SER A 55 -15.72 -7.96 -11.43
C SER A 55 -14.36 -8.66 -11.45
N ILE A 56 -13.52 -8.36 -12.46
CA ILE A 56 -12.17 -8.89 -12.61
C ILE A 56 -11.16 -8.08 -11.79
N ALA A 57 -11.43 -6.80 -11.58
CA ALA A 57 -10.57 -5.92 -10.78
C ALA A 57 -10.39 -6.51 -9.39
N THR A 58 -9.24 -7.10 -9.15
CA THR A 58 -8.86 -7.57 -7.82
C THR A 58 -8.75 -6.34 -6.93
N LYS A 59 -9.73 -6.13 -6.05
CA LYS A 59 -9.67 -5.04 -5.07
C LYS A 59 -8.50 -5.32 -4.14
N VAL A 60 -7.33 -4.82 -4.50
CA VAL A 60 -6.16 -4.87 -3.64
C VAL A 60 -6.50 -4.07 -2.39
N ASP A 61 -6.44 -4.71 -1.22
CA ASP A 61 -6.59 -4.02 0.06
C ASP A 61 -5.33 -3.17 0.29
N TRP A 62 -5.38 -1.94 -0.24
CA TRP A 62 -4.29 -0.98 -0.13
C TRP A 62 -3.84 -0.75 1.33
N LYS A 63 -4.75 -0.92 2.30
CA LYS A 63 -4.45 -0.79 3.72
C LYS A 63 -3.52 -1.90 4.19
N LYS A 64 -3.72 -3.14 3.74
CA LYS A 64 -2.81 -4.27 4.02
C LYS A 64 -1.46 -4.06 3.38
N VAL A 65 -1.44 -3.60 2.12
CA VAL A 65 -0.20 -3.31 1.38
C VAL A 65 0.59 -2.21 2.09
N LEU A 66 -0.05 -1.11 2.47
CA LEU A 66 0.54 -0.01 3.22
C LEU A 66 1.17 -0.48 4.54
N ARG A 67 0.44 -1.24 5.35
CA ARG A 67 0.94 -1.80 6.62
C ARG A 67 2.12 -2.75 6.42
N SER A 68 2.06 -3.60 5.41
CA SER A 68 3.16 -4.51 5.05
C SER A 68 4.40 -3.74 4.60
N PHE A 69 4.23 -2.70 3.77
CA PHE A 69 5.31 -1.84 3.32
C PHE A 69 6.01 -1.13 4.48
N VAL A 70 5.25 -0.49 5.37
CA VAL A 70 5.80 0.21 6.55
C VAL A 70 6.56 -0.77 7.46
N LYS A 71 6.01 -1.96 7.73
CA LYS A 71 6.70 -3.00 8.49
C LYS A 71 8.00 -3.46 7.83
N ALA A 72 7.98 -3.67 6.51
CA ALA A 72 9.13 -4.12 5.75
C ALA A 72 10.21 -3.03 5.58
N SER A 73 9.83 -1.76 5.64
CA SER A 73 10.74 -0.62 5.51
C SER A 73 11.46 -0.27 6.81
N GLN A 74 11.05 -0.86 7.95
CA GLN A 74 11.73 -0.66 9.23
C GLN A 74 13.13 -1.26 9.17
N LYS A 75 14.16 -0.41 9.14
CA LYS A 75 15.55 -0.84 9.27
C LYS A 75 15.86 -1.15 10.74
N SER A 76 16.53 -2.27 10.93
CA SER A 76 17.12 -2.61 12.23
C SER A 76 18.48 -1.93 12.35
N SER A 77 18.55 -0.81 13.03
CA SER A 77 19.82 -0.26 13.50
C SER A 77 20.28 -1.05 14.72
N ARG A 78 21.42 -1.74 14.61
CA ARG A 78 21.99 -2.50 15.71
C ARG A 78 22.95 -1.63 16.48
N ARG A 79 22.63 -1.32 17.73
CA ARG A 79 23.52 -0.64 18.67
C ARG A 79 24.10 -1.63 19.66
N SER A 80 25.39 -1.48 19.96
CA SER A 80 26.02 -2.18 21.07
C SER A 80 25.52 -1.62 22.40
N THR A 81 25.20 -2.48 23.36
CA THR A 81 24.70 -2.05 24.67
C THR A 81 25.17 -2.99 25.77
N VAL A 82 25.66 -2.43 26.86
CA VAL A 82 26.06 -3.19 28.05
C VAL A 82 24.85 -3.75 28.81
N LYS A 83 23.65 -3.19 28.60
CA LYS A 83 22.41 -3.64 29.25
C LYS A 83 21.90 -5.01 28.76
N ARG A 84 22.51 -5.60 27.72
CA ARG A 84 22.17 -6.93 27.21
C ARG A 84 23.43 -7.79 27.15
N ILE A 85 23.32 -9.02 27.63
CA ILE A 85 24.39 -10.00 27.55
C ILE A 85 24.56 -10.44 26.10
N ASN A 86 25.80 -10.50 25.64
CA ASN A 86 26.15 -11.09 24.36
C ASN A 86 26.01 -12.61 24.45
N ARG A 87 25.13 -13.20 23.63
CA ARG A 87 24.86 -14.64 23.67
C ARG A 87 26.06 -15.51 23.26
N ARG A 88 26.97 -14.95 22.43
CA ARG A 88 28.12 -15.69 21.91
C ARG A 88 29.35 -15.55 22.81
N PHE A 89 29.52 -14.38 23.40
CA PHE A 89 30.64 -14.08 24.31
C PHE A 89 30.08 -13.33 25.53
N PRO A 90 29.47 -14.06 26.47
CA PRO A 90 28.91 -13.47 27.69
C PRO A 90 30.01 -12.80 28.50
N TYR A 91 29.74 -11.64 29.06
CA TYR A 91 30.62 -10.81 29.91
C TYR A 91 31.89 -10.24 29.26
N ILE A 92 32.28 -10.69 28.05
CA ILE A 92 33.43 -10.17 27.32
C ILE A 92 33.05 -9.08 26.37
N HIS A 93 31.92 -9.24 25.63
CA HIS A 93 31.44 -8.28 24.68
C HIS A 93 30.04 -7.78 25.04
N ALA A 94 29.78 -6.49 24.73
CA ALA A 94 28.46 -5.92 24.88
C ALA A 94 27.44 -6.62 23.97
N GLY A 95 26.21 -6.75 24.46
CA GLY A 95 25.11 -7.27 23.68
C GLY A 95 24.67 -6.29 22.59
N LYS A 96 23.82 -6.72 21.68
CA LYS A 96 23.27 -5.89 20.60
C LYS A 96 21.79 -5.61 20.87
N ARG A 97 21.38 -4.34 20.75
CA ARG A 97 19.98 -3.92 20.71
C ARG A 97 19.64 -3.51 19.29
N SER A 98 18.52 -4.01 18.79
CA SER A 98 17.98 -3.56 17.51
C SER A 98 16.94 -2.47 17.75
N ASP A 99 17.24 -1.26 17.33
CA ASP A 99 16.26 -0.18 17.29
C ASP A 99 15.70 -0.16 15.86
N ARG A 100 14.39 -0.36 15.73
CA ARG A 100 13.70 -0.30 14.44
C ARG A 100 13.19 1.11 14.24
N VAL A 101 13.83 1.85 13.36
CA VAL A 101 13.38 3.18 12.94
C VAL A 101 13.00 3.10 11.46
N ALA A 102 11.76 3.40 11.14
CA ALA A 102 11.31 3.50 9.76
C ALA A 102 11.44 4.98 9.33
N ARG A 103 12.26 5.25 8.33
CA ARG A 103 12.32 6.54 7.66
C ARG A 103 11.48 6.48 6.38
N VAL A 104 10.18 6.41 6.54
CA VAL A 104 9.22 6.33 5.43
C VAL A 104 8.56 7.68 5.26
N ALA A 105 8.51 8.18 4.02
CA ALA A 105 7.66 9.29 3.64
C ALA A 105 6.31 8.77 3.15
N ILE A 106 5.26 9.42 3.54
CA ILE A 106 3.91 9.20 3.03
C ILE A 106 3.43 10.53 2.46
N SER A 107 3.41 10.63 1.14
CA SER A 107 2.93 11.80 0.43
C SER A 107 1.43 11.69 0.24
N ILE A 108 0.71 12.75 0.63
CA ILE A 108 -0.77 12.82 0.56
C ILE A 108 -1.13 13.85 -0.50
N ASP A 109 -1.81 13.39 -1.52
CA ASP A 109 -2.36 14.23 -2.57
C ASP A 109 -3.48 15.11 -2.01
N GLN A 110 -3.32 16.41 -2.13
CA GLN A 110 -4.26 17.43 -1.68
C GLN A 110 -4.97 18.13 -2.85
N SER A 111 -4.79 17.61 -4.07
CA SER A 111 -5.40 18.17 -5.27
C SER A 111 -6.92 18.21 -5.21
N GLY A 112 -7.52 19.04 -6.04
CA GLY A 112 -8.98 19.19 -6.09
C GLY A 112 -9.75 17.96 -6.57
N SER A 113 -9.08 17.00 -7.24
CA SER A 113 -9.66 15.72 -7.67
C SER A 113 -9.87 14.75 -6.51
N VAL A 114 -9.04 14.84 -5.46
CA VAL A 114 -9.16 13.99 -4.27
C VAL A 114 -10.30 14.50 -3.39
N SER A 115 -11.34 13.69 -3.19
CA SER A 115 -12.47 14.06 -2.34
C SER A 115 -12.10 14.08 -0.85
N ASP A 116 -12.84 14.86 -0.06
CA ASP A 116 -12.64 14.93 1.40
C ASP A 116 -12.87 13.58 2.08
N SER A 117 -13.77 12.75 1.55
CA SER A 117 -13.98 11.39 2.03
C SER A 117 -12.76 10.49 1.81
N MET A 118 -12.04 10.66 0.69
CA MET A 118 -10.78 9.95 0.43
C MET A 118 -9.68 10.44 1.38
N LEU A 119 -9.55 11.75 1.58
CA LEU A 119 -8.60 12.31 2.54
C LEU A 119 -8.87 11.77 3.95
N GLN A 120 -10.13 11.77 4.38
CA GLN A 120 -10.50 11.21 5.68
C GLN A 120 -10.13 9.73 5.80
N ALA A 121 -10.33 8.95 4.74
CA ALA A 121 -9.92 7.54 4.71
C ALA A 121 -8.39 7.38 4.80
N PHE A 122 -7.62 8.23 4.10
CA PHE A 122 -6.16 8.23 4.18
C PHE A 122 -5.68 8.55 5.61
N PHE A 123 -6.17 9.63 6.20
CA PHE A 123 -5.78 10.02 7.56
C PHE A 123 -6.20 9.00 8.62
N SER A 124 -7.37 8.39 8.48
CA SER A 124 -7.83 7.31 9.36
C SER A 124 -6.88 6.10 9.34
N GLU A 125 -6.37 5.73 8.16
CA GLU A 125 -5.42 4.63 8.05
C GLU A 125 -4.03 5.03 8.59
N LEU A 126 -3.60 6.28 8.34
CA LEU A 126 -2.34 6.79 8.89
C LEU A 126 -2.37 6.86 10.42
N GLU A 127 -3.50 7.20 11.03
CA GLU A 127 -3.66 7.17 12.48
C GLU A 127 -3.47 5.74 13.04
N GLN A 128 -3.97 4.73 12.33
CA GLN A 128 -3.73 3.34 12.72
C GLN A 128 -2.27 2.93 12.56
N LEU A 129 -1.59 3.39 11.51
CA LEU A 129 -0.16 3.16 11.31
C LEU A 129 0.70 3.85 12.38
N ALA A 130 0.32 5.04 12.79
CA ALA A 130 1.02 5.81 13.83
C ALA A 130 1.05 5.09 15.18
N LYS A 131 0.18 4.11 15.42
CA LYS A 131 0.26 3.25 16.61
C LYS A 131 1.53 2.37 16.62
N TYR A 132 2.08 2.08 15.45
CA TYR A 132 3.17 1.11 15.30
C TYR A 132 4.48 1.73 14.82
N ALA A 133 4.44 2.78 14.02
CA ALA A 133 5.59 3.39 13.38
C ALA A 133 5.52 4.92 13.36
N GLU A 134 6.68 5.56 13.23
CA GLU A 134 6.80 6.97 12.90
C GLU A 134 7.06 7.12 11.41
N PHE A 135 6.49 8.14 10.79
CA PHE A 135 6.67 8.44 9.37
C PHE A 135 6.56 9.93 9.10
N VAL A 136 7.14 10.35 7.99
CA VAL A 136 7.08 11.75 7.54
C VAL A 136 5.88 11.90 6.61
N VAL A 137 5.00 12.84 6.92
CA VAL A 137 3.87 13.19 6.06
C VAL A 137 4.24 14.38 5.20
N VAL A 138 4.04 14.24 3.90
CA VAL A 138 4.37 15.24 2.89
C VAL A 138 3.07 15.59 2.13
N PRO A 139 2.31 16.59 2.57
CA PRO A 139 1.19 17.09 1.77
C PRO A 139 1.71 17.70 0.47
N PHE A 140 1.05 17.43 -0.64
CA PHE A 140 1.44 17.99 -1.92
C PHE A 140 0.23 18.22 -2.85
N ASP A 141 0.42 19.11 -3.80
CA ASP A 141 -0.45 19.32 -4.97
C ASP A 141 0.42 19.39 -6.24
N THR A 142 0.60 20.54 -6.86
CA THR A 142 1.60 20.78 -7.92
C THR A 142 3.01 20.95 -7.37
N ARG A 143 3.15 21.22 -6.06
CA ARG A 143 4.39 21.47 -5.34
C ARG A 143 4.33 20.87 -3.93
N VAL A 144 5.47 20.82 -3.28
CA VAL A 144 5.59 20.51 -1.84
C VAL A 144 5.96 21.78 -1.11
N ASP A 145 5.21 22.11 -0.08
CA ASP A 145 5.57 23.18 0.86
C ASP A 145 6.25 22.53 2.08
N GLU A 146 7.53 22.80 2.25
CA GLU A 146 8.33 22.22 3.34
C GLU A 146 7.83 22.64 4.73
N SER A 147 7.16 23.78 4.84
CA SER A 147 6.59 24.24 6.09
C SER A 147 5.41 23.38 6.57
N LEU A 148 4.74 22.71 5.65
CA LEU A 148 3.61 21.81 5.90
C LEU A 148 4.03 20.34 6.10
N VAL A 149 5.31 20.02 5.86
CA VAL A 149 5.85 18.68 6.09
C VAL A 149 6.05 18.47 7.58
N TYR A 150 5.56 17.35 8.08
CA TYR A 150 5.70 17.03 9.49
C TYR A 150 5.96 15.55 9.74
N THR A 151 6.59 15.25 10.87
CA THR A 151 6.74 13.87 11.34
C THR A 151 5.55 13.49 12.22
N TRP A 152 4.85 12.43 11.82
CA TRP A 152 3.81 11.83 12.64
C TRP A 152 4.44 10.84 13.59
N LYS A 153 4.43 11.19 14.87
CA LYS A 153 5.06 10.40 15.93
C LYS A 153 4.16 9.24 16.35
N LYS A 154 4.79 8.19 16.86
CA LYS A 154 4.07 7.03 17.36
C LYS A 154 3.09 7.41 18.49
N GLY A 155 1.82 7.02 18.32
CA GLY A 155 0.74 7.27 19.28
C GLY A 155 0.14 8.68 19.22
N GLU A 156 0.62 9.55 18.37
CA GLU A 156 0.05 10.88 18.15
C GLU A 156 -1.25 10.78 17.35
N LYS A 157 -2.25 11.57 17.73
CA LYS A 157 -3.50 11.71 16.97
C LYS A 157 -3.49 13.06 16.27
N LYS A 158 -3.76 13.06 14.98
CA LYS A 158 -3.92 14.30 14.19
C LYS A 158 -5.25 14.30 13.47
N LYS A 159 -5.91 15.45 13.46
CA LYS A 159 -7.10 15.65 12.64
C LYS A 159 -6.68 15.77 11.18
N TRP A 160 -7.53 15.26 10.29
CA TRP A 160 -7.34 15.48 8.87
C TRP A 160 -7.67 16.95 8.54
N GLU A 161 -6.89 17.55 7.69
CA GLU A 161 -7.09 18.90 7.20
C GLU A 161 -6.60 19.00 5.78
N ARG A 162 -7.38 19.68 4.93
CA ARG A 162 -6.95 20.05 3.59
C ARG A 162 -6.18 21.36 3.70
N VAL A 163 -4.89 21.31 3.44
CA VAL A 163 -3.98 22.47 3.54
C VAL A 163 -3.61 23.05 2.18
N MET A 164 -3.89 22.31 1.10
CA MET A 164 -3.63 22.72 -0.29
C MET A 164 -4.81 22.31 -1.17
N CYS A 165 -4.99 23.00 -2.31
CA CYS A 165 -6.02 22.67 -3.28
C CYS A 165 -5.59 23.18 -4.65
N GLY A 166 -4.81 22.39 -5.36
CA GLY A 166 -4.32 22.70 -6.72
C GLY A 166 -4.48 21.53 -7.66
N GLY A 167 -3.65 21.49 -8.70
CA GLY A 167 -3.50 20.32 -9.57
C GLY A 167 -2.62 19.26 -8.91
N THR A 168 -2.25 18.20 -9.66
CA THR A 168 -1.42 17.10 -9.16
C THR A 168 -0.12 17.01 -9.92
N CYS A 169 1.02 16.97 -9.22
CA CYS A 169 2.34 16.71 -9.78
C CYS A 169 3.12 15.75 -8.88
N PHE A 170 3.33 14.52 -9.33
CA PHE A 170 4.05 13.51 -8.56
C PHE A 170 5.57 13.71 -8.50
N ASP A 171 6.12 14.55 -9.39
CA ASP A 171 7.56 14.87 -9.38
C ASP A 171 7.97 15.64 -8.13
N ALA A 172 7.09 16.54 -7.66
CA ALA A 172 7.37 17.39 -6.51
C ALA A 172 7.66 16.57 -5.23
N PRO A 173 6.75 15.68 -4.76
CA PRO A 173 7.02 14.86 -3.58
C PRO A 173 8.16 13.87 -3.82
N THR A 174 8.34 13.36 -5.05
CA THR A 174 9.41 12.42 -5.36
C THR A 174 10.79 13.09 -5.26
N LYS A 175 10.94 14.32 -5.77
CA LYS A 175 12.17 15.13 -5.61
C LYS A 175 12.47 15.37 -4.14
N TYR A 176 11.50 15.88 -3.40
CA TYR A 176 11.64 16.14 -1.97
C TYR A 176 12.14 14.90 -1.20
N VAL A 177 11.50 13.76 -1.40
CA VAL A 177 11.87 12.51 -0.72
C VAL A 177 13.25 11.99 -1.14
N ASN A 178 13.63 12.16 -2.42
CA ASN A 178 14.97 11.82 -2.90
C ASN A 178 16.06 12.67 -2.24
N ASP A 179 15.80 13.96 -2.01
CA ASP A 179 16.75 14.89 -1.40
C ASP A 179 16.90 14.62 0.10
N GLN A 180 15.84 14.24 0.77
CA GLN A 180 15.83 13.84 2.19
C GLN A 180 16.43 12.45 2.45
N LYS A 181 16.77 11.68 1.40
CA LYS A 181 17.36 10.33 1.47
C LYS A 181 16.57 9.38 2.38
N LEU A 182 15.25 9.38 2.25
CA LEU A 182 14.39 8.49 3.02
C LEU A 182 14.44 7.06 2.49
N ASP A 183 14.12 6.09 3.34
CA ASP A 183 14.27 4.66 3.03
C ASP A 183 13.10 4.10 2.21
N GLY A 184 11.95 4.73 2.30
CA GLY A 184 10.74 4.35 1.58
C GLY A 184 9.85 5.55 1.29
N HIS A 185 9.11 5.48 0.19
CA HIS A 185 8.16 6.48 -0.25
C HIS A 185 6.84 5.82 -0.64
N ILE A 186 5.74 6.36 -0.14
CA ILE A 186 4.38 5.95 -0.50
C ILE A 186 3.64 7.21 -0.91
N VAL A 187 2.87 7.13 -1.99
CA VAL A 187 2.00 8.21 -2.45
C VAL A 187 0.56 7.76 -2.33
N LEU A 188 -0.26 8.53 -1.63
CA LEU A 188 -1.70 8.34 -1.51
C LEU A 188 -2.40 9.37 -2.41
N THR A 189 -3.03 8.91 -3.47
CA THR A 189 -3.60 9.73 -4.56
C THR A 189 -4.73 8.97 -5.25
N ASP A 190 -5.51 9.66 -6.07
CA ASP A 190 -6.47 9.11 -7.02
C ASP A 190 -5.85 8.73 -8.38
N MET A 191 -4.52 8.88 -8.52
CA MET A 191 -3.73 8.56 -9.73
C MET A 191 -4.05 9.43 -10.96
N CYS A 192 -4.66 10.59 -10.80
CA CYS A 192 -5.02 11.51 -11.89
C CYS A 192 -3.87 12.39 -12.37
N ALA A 193 -2.64 11.86 -12.46
CA ALA A 193 -1.47 12.59 -12.95
C ALA A 193 -0.46 11.67 -13.66
N PRO A 194 0.46 12.23 -14.48
CA PRO A 194 1.51 11.46 -15.14
C PRO A 194 2.44 10.74 -14.16
N LYS A 195 3.09 9.68 -14.66
CA LYS A 195 4.07 8.91 -13.87
C LYS A 195 5.22 9.83 -13.39
N PRO A 196 5.63 9.71 -12.12
CA PRO A 196 6.70 10.53 -11.55
C PRO A 196 8.08 10.17 -12.11
N ILE A 197 9.04 11.09 -11.85
CA ILE A 197 10.46 10.82 -12.04
C ILE A 197 10.90 9.60 -11.22
N PRO A 198 12.03 8.95 -11.61
CA PRO A 198 12.55 7.80 -10.86
C PRO A 198 12.85 8.14 -9.41
N SER A 199 12.34 7.31 -8.51
CA SER A 199 12.67 7.41 -7.09
C SER A 199 14.05 6.83 -6.81
N LYS A 200 14.84 7.54 -5.98
CA LYS A 200 16.11 7.05 -5.41
C LYS A 200 15.91 6.26 -4.12
N CYS A 201 14.69 6.21 -3.62
CA CYS A 201 14.36 5.38 -2.47
C CYS A 201 14.58 3.91 -2.78
N ARG A 202 15.10 3.17 -1.81
CA ARG A 202 15.34 1.74 -1.95
C ARG A 202 14.06 0.93 -2.15
N ARG A 203 12.93 1.51 -1.73
CA ARG A 203 11.58 0.93 -1.86
C ARG A 203 10.58 2.05 -2.17
N MET A 204 9.86 1.89 -3.23
CA MET A 204 8.75 2.73 -3.63
C MET A 204 7.56 1.84 -3.95
#